data_dc37cc187a381a4b344ceb86d549586a
#
_entry.id   dc37cc187a381a4b344ceb86d549586a
#
_cell.length_a   1.000
_cell.length_b   1.000
_cell.length_c   1.000
_cell.angle_alpha   90.00
_cell.angle_beta   90.00
_cell.angle_gamma   90.00
#
_symmetry.space_group_name_H-M   'P 1'
#
loop_
_entity.id
_entity.type
_entity.pdbx_description
1 polymer ?
#
loop_
_entity_poly.entity_id
_entity_poly.type
_entity_poly.pdbx_seq_one_letter_code
_entity_poly.pdbx_strand_id
1 'polypeptide(L)' 'SGVIRRGDVVTLRNHIEKLSSTAPRHLSLYLAASYTQLEMARQLGDTSENNLLDVERLIAASRGSEALLLRES' A
#
# COMPACT_ATOMS: atom_id res chain seq x y z
N SER A 1 -5.04 -10.80 -10.68
CA SER A 1 -4.51 -9.62 -11.29
C SER A 1 -4.80 -8.33 -10.52
N GLY A 2 -4.47 -8.28 -9.26
CA GLY A 2 -4.56 -7.05 -8.47
C GLY A 2 -3.30 -6.21 -8.62
N VAL A 3 -3.39 -4.95 -8.21
CA VAL A 3 -2.29 -3.99 -8.24
C VAL A 3 -1.09 -4.54 -7.46
N ILE A 4 -1.32 -5.07 -6.28
CA ILE A 4 -0.27 -5.60 -5.41
C ILE A 4 0.37 -6.84 -6.04
N ARG A 5 -0.44 -7.75 -6.56
CA ARG A 5 0.05 -8.98 -7.16
C ARG A 5 0.93 -8.73 -8.39
N ARG A 6 0.62 -7.66 -9.15
CA ARG A 6 1.43 -7.26 -10.29
C ARG A 6 2.68 -6.48 -9.88
N GLY A 7 2.77 -6.06 -8.62
CA GLY A 7 3.85 -5.19 -8.16
C GLY A 7 3.78 -3.80 -8.79
N ASP A 8 2.58 -3.33 -9.08
CA ASP A 8 2.34 -2.05 -9.76
C ASP A 8 2.37 -0.89 -8.76
N VAL A 9 3.57 -0.43 -8.45
CA VAL A 9 3.78 0.59 -7.44
C VAL A 9 3.22 1.95 -7.86
N VAL A 10 3.19 2.24 -9.16
CA VAL A 10 2.67 3.52 -9.67
C VAL A 10 1.17 3.62 -9.42
N THR A 11 0.43 2.58 -9.77
CA THR A 11 -1.02 2.55 -9.54
C THR A 11 -1.34 2.57 -8.05
N LEU A 12 -0.58 1.82 -7.24
CA LEU A 12 -0.78 1.82 -5.80
C LEU A 12 -0.56 3.21 -5.21
N ARG A 13 0.50 3.91 -5.62
CA ARG A 13 0.77 5.27 -5.17
C ARG A 13 -0.38 6.22 -5.53
N ASN A 14 -0.89 6.12 -6.75
CA ASN A 14 -2.01 6.94 -7.19
C ASN A 14 -3.26 6.70 -6.34
N HIS A 15 -3.55 5.46 -5.99
CA HIS A 15 -4.68 5.12 -5.13
C HIS A 15 -4.50 5.71 -3.73
N ILE A 16 -3.30 5.60 -3.16
CA ILE A 16 -2.99 6.13 -1.84
C ILE A 16 -3.15 7.65 -1.82
N GLU A 17 -2.59 8.34 -2.82
CA GLU A 17 -2.70 9.79 -2.92
C GLU A 17 -4.15 10.24 -3.04
N LYS A 18 -4.94 9.55 -3.86
CA LYS A 18 -6.35 9.87 -4.04
C LYS A 18 -7.12 9.67 -2.73
N LEU A 19 -6.89 8.56 -2.04
CA LEU A 19 -7.55 8.30 -0.75
C LEU A 19 -7.13 9.31 0.31
N SER A 20 -5.86 9.70 0.33
CA SER A 20 -5.36 10.70 1.28
C SER A 20 -6.09 12.04 1.14
N SER A 21 -6.45 12.42 -0.08
CA SER A 21 -7.11 13.70 -0.33
C SER A 21 -8.63 13.63 -0.28
N THR A 22 -9.24 12.49 -0.67
CA THR A 22 -10.70 12.39 -0.80
C THR A 22 -11.38 11.62 0.34
N ALA A 23 -10.69 10.64 0.92
CA ALA A 23 -11.27 9.80 1.95
C ALA A 23 -10.21 9.29 2.93
N PRO A 24 -9.55 10.21 3.67
CA PRO A 24 -8.43 9.82 4.55
C PRO A 24 -8.80 8.81 5.61
N ARG A 25 -10.07 8.76 6.02
CA ARG A 25 -10.52 7.77 7.01
C ARG A 25 -10.41 6.34 6.50
N HIS A 26 -10.46 6.16 5.18
CA HIS A 26 -10.41 4.84 4.57
C HIS A 26 -8.98 4.41 4.24
N LEU A 27 -8.01 5.31 4.37
CA LEU A 27 -6.63 5.04 4.02
C LEU A 27 -6.04 3.93 4.90
N SER A 28 -6.30 3.97 6.20
CA SER A 28 -5.79 2.97 7.14
C SER A 28 -6.23 1.56 6.77
N LEU A 29 -7.52 1.40 6.47
CA LEU A 29 -8.06 0.11 6.05
C LEU A 29 -7.48 -0.33 4.71
N TYR A 30 -7.35 0.60 3.77
CA TYR A 30 -6.77 0.31 2.46
C TYR A 30 -5.32 -0.17 2.58
N LEU A 31 -4.52 0.49 3.42
CA LEU A 31 -3.12 0.10 3.64
C LEU A 31 -3.01 -1.26 4.31
N ALA A 32 -3.88 -1.55 5.30
CA ALA A 32 -3.90 -2.85 5.95
C ALA A 32 -4.28 -3.96 4.98
N ALA A 33 -5.29 -3.74 4.15
CA ALA A 33 -5.70 -4.70 3.13
C ALA A 33 -4.59 -4.90 2.08
N SER A 34 -3.90 -3.82 1.69
CA SER A 34 -2.78 -3.90 0.76
C SER A 34 -1.63 -4.73 1.32
N TYR A 35 -1.33 -4.58 2.59
CA TYR A 35 -0.29 -5.37 3.24
C TYR A 35 -0.64 -6.86 3.26
N THR A 36 -1.90 -7.19 3.53
CA THR A 36 -2.37 -8.59 3.49
C THR A 36 -2.22 -9.16 2.09
N GLN A 37 -2.58 -8.39 1.06
CA GLN A 37 -2.40 -8.82 -0.32
C GLN A 37 -0.93 -9.01 -0.68
N LEU A 38 -0.04 -8.18 -0.13
CA LEU A 38 1.40 -8.32 -0.32
C LEU A 38 1.90 -9.66 0.23
N GLU A 39 1.46 -10.02 1.44
CA GLU A 39 1.83 -11.31 2.03
C GLU A 39 1.34 -12.47 1.17
N MET A 40 0.11 -12.39 0.66
CA MET A 40 -0.45 -13.41 -0.21
C MET A 40 0.34 -13.52 -1.53
N ALA A 41 0.73 -12.38 -2.10
CA ALA A 41 1.51 -12.37 -3.34
C ALA A 41 2.88 -13.04 -3.14
N ARG A 42 3.50 -12.84 -1.98
CA ARG A 42 4.76 -13.52 -1.66
C ARG A 42 4.59 -15.03 -1.58
N GLN A 43 3.49 -15.47 -0.97
CA GLN A 43 3.21 -16.91 -0.86
C GLN A 43 2.98 -17.55 -2.22
N LEU A 44 2.34 -16.84 -3.15
CA LEU A 44 2.11 -17.34 -4.50
C LEU A 44 3.39 -17.44 -5.31
N GLY A 45 4.34 -16.53 -5.09
CA GLY A 45 5.66 -16.61 -5.69
C GLY A 45 5.74 -16.28 -7.17
N ASP A 46 4.70 -15.68 -7.75
CA ASP A 46 4.67 -15.37 -9.18
C ASP A 46 4.95 -13.88 -9.51
N THR A 47 5.36 -13.11 -8.51
CA THR A 47 5.71 -11.69 -8.68
C THR A 47 7.16 -11.48 -8.26
N SER A 48 7.88 -10.64 -9.01
CA SER A 48 9.26 -10.28 -8.69
C SER A 48 9.39 -9.77 -7.25
N GLU A 49 10.35 -10.30 -6.50
CA GLU A 49 10.59 -9.85 -5.12
C GLU A 49 10.98 -8.39 -5.07
N ASN A 50 11.71 -7.87 -6.07
CA ASN A 50 12.05 -6.46 -6.12
C ASN A 50 10.80 -5.58 -6.24
N ASN A 51 9.83 -6.01 -7.04
CA ASN A 51 8.56 -5.28 -7.16
C ASN A 51 7.77 -5.33 -5.85
N LEU A 52 7.76 -6.48 -5.18
CA LEU A 52 7.08 -6.61 -3.89
C LEU A 52 7.75 -5.77 -2.81
N LEU A 53 9.09 -5.66 -2.83
CA LEU A 53 9.80 -4.78 -1.90
C LEU A 53 9.44 -3.31 -2.12
N ASP A 54 9.31 -2.88 -3.37
CA ASP A 54 8.90 -1.50 -3.68
C ASP A 54 7.50 -1.22 -3.16
N VAL A 55 6.58 -2.17 -3.33
CA VAL A 55 5.23 -2.08 -2.79
C VAL A 55 5.26 -2.00 -1.25
N GLU A 56 6.06 -2.86 -0.62
CA GLU A 56 6.18 -2.88 0.84
C GLU A 56 6.71 -1.55 1.38
N ARG A 57 7.72 -0.99 0.74
CA ARG A 57 8.29 0.30 1.14
C ARG A 57 7.26 1.43 1.03
N LEU A 58 6.46 1.41 -0.04
CA LEU A 58 5.42 2.42 -0.23
C LEU A 58 4.35 2.32 0.86
N ILE A 59 3.90 1.11 1.18
CA ILE A 59 2.91 0.88 2.24
C ILE A 59 3.47 1.35 3.59
N ALA A 60 4.70 0.99 3.91
CA ALA A 60 5.33 1.38 5.17
C ALA A 60 5.47 2.90 5.30
N ALA A 61 5.91 3.57 4.23
CA ALA A 61 6.03 5.02 4.22
C ALA A 61 4.67 5.70 4.38
N SER A 62 3.64 5.18 3.73
CA SER A 62 2.29 5.72 3.80
C SER A 62 1.68 5.56 5.19
N ARG A 63 1.93 4.43 5.84
CA ARG A 63 1.49 4.19 7.23
C ARG A 63 2.17 5.14 8.20
N GLY A 64 3.45 5.41 8.00
CA GLY A 64 4.19 6.37 8.82
C GLY A 64 3.62 7.77 8.69
N SER A 65 3.35 8.22 7.47
CA SER A 65 2.74 9.52 7.20
C SER A 65 1.35 9.64 7.82
N GLU A 66 0.54 8.60 7.72
CA GLU A 66 -0.79 8.56 8.32
C GLU A 66 -0.71 8.68 9.84
N ALA A 67 0.21 7.95 10.47
CA ALA A 67 0.39 8.00 11.91
C ALA A 67 0.75 9.41 12.38
N LEU A 68 1.61 10.12 11.63
CA LEU A 68 1.96 11.50 11.94
C LEU A 68 0.76 12.44 11.84
N LEU A 69 -0.04 12.29 10.80
CA LEU A 69 -1.26 13.10 10.61
C LEU A 69 -2.25 12.90 11.75
N LEU A 70 -2.44 11.66 12.18
CA LEU A 70 -3.35 11.34 13.30
C LEU A 70 -2.85 11.91 14.61
N ARG A 71 -1.53 11.97 14.82
CA ARG A 71 -0.95 12.53 16.03
C ARG A 71 -1.08 14.04 16.10
N GLU A 72 -1.12 14.72 14.97
CA GLU A 72 -1.25 16.17 14.89
C GLU A 72 -2.70 16.65 15.00
N SER A 73 -3.63 15.76 14.76
CA SER A 73 -5.06 16.11 14.83
C SER A 73 -5.63 15.86 16.22
#